data_515a6b9df2c11b41848b327e6dcb4f8f
#
_entry.id   515a6b9df2c11b41848b327e6dcb4f8f
#
_cell.length_a   1.000
_cell.length_b   1.000
_cell.length_c   1.000
_cell.angle_alpha   90.00
_cell.angle_beta   90.00
_cell.angle_gamma   90.00
#
_symmetry.space_group_name_H-M   'P 1'
#
loop_
_entity.id
_entity.type
_entity.pdbx_description
1 polymer ?
#
loop_
_entity_poly.entity_id
_entity_poly.type
_entity_poly.pdbx_seq_one_letter_code
_entity_poly.pdbx_strand_id
1 'polypeptide(L)'
;MISTLLDSRVLWFLARLLLAVVFLFSGLAKLLAWDNSVAEMQAAGLQPPALFNIASAVVLLGGSLCLLLDRLLWLGSGALAVFMLLTIVIVHTFWTKHGAEQQLAMFFALEHLSVVGGLICAGIASHARAQKNSSSNR
;
A
#
# COMPACT_ATOMS: atom_id res chain seq x y z
N MET A 1 14.80 -27.52 5.38
CA MET A 1 15.58 -26.27 5.32
C MET A 1 14.81 -25.10 4.70
N ILE A 2 14.25 -25.21 3.50
CA ILE A 2 13.44 -24.13 2.87
C ILE A 2 12.14 -23.87 3.65
N SER A 3 11.43 -24.89 4.09
CA SER A 3 10.22 -24.76 4.92
C SER A 3 10.48 -24.01 6.22
N THR A 4 11.59 -24.30 6.89
CA THR A 4 11.98 -23.62 8.13
C THR A 4 12.26 -22.13 7.89
N LEU A 5 12.85 -21.79 6.73
CA LEU A 5 13.11 -20.41 6.34
C LEU A 5 11.78 -19.67 6.07
N LEU A 6 10.87 -20.29 5.32
CA LEU A 6 9.56 -19.70 4.98
C LEU A 6 8.65 -19.56 6.22
N ASP A 7 8.81 -20.42 7.23
CA ASP A 7 8.09 -20.32 8.52
C ASP A 7 8.72 -19.29 9.48
N SER A 8 9.87 -18.71 9.12
CA SER A 8 10.60 -17.76 9.97
C SER A 8 9.77 -16.50 10.26
N ARG A 9 9.72 -16.12 11.55
CA ARG A 9 9.09 -14.87 12.00
C ARG A 9 9.82 -13.64 11.50
N VAL A 10 11.15 -13.75 11.40
CA VAL A 10 12.00 -12.65 10.91
C VAL A 10 11.75 -12.39 9.43
N LEU A 11 11.71 -13.44 8.61
CA LEU A 11 11.43 -13.30 7.18
C LEU A 11 10.02 -12.72 6.96
N TRP A 12 9.03 -13.17 7.75
CA TRP A 12 7.68 -12.63 7.69
C TRP A 12 7.62 -11.15 8.06
N PHE A 13 8.33 -10.74 9.11
CA PHE A 13 8.42 -9.33 9.48
C PHE A 13 9.11 -8.49 8.40
N LEU A 14 10.22 -8.98 7.84
CA LEU A 14 10.95 -8.27 6.77
C LEU A 14 10.09 -8.10 5.52
N ALA A 15 9.35 -9.12 5.11
CA ALA A 15 8.43 -9.01 3.97
C ALA A 15 7.37 -7.92 4.17
N ARG A 16 6.78 -7.86 5.37
CA ARG A 16 5.79 -6.82 5.72
C ARG A 16 6.41 -5.44 5.83
N LEU A 17 7.61 -5.34 6.39
CA LEU A 17 8.35 -4.08 6.49
C LEU A 17 8.66 -3.51 5.10
N LEU A 18 9.20 -4.33 4.20
CA LEU A 18 9.50 -3.93 2.83
C LEU A 18 8.24 -3.47 2.08
N LEU A 19 7.14 -4.20 2.27
CA LEU A 19 5.86 -3.82 1.67
C LEU A 19 5.29 -2.53 2.26
N ALA A 20 5.48 -2.28 3.56
CA ALA A 20 4.99 -1.10 4.25
C ALA A 20 5.79 0.18 3.97
N VAL A 21 7.07 0.06 3.60
CA VAL A 21 8.01 1.20 3.45
C VAL A 21 7.45 2.28 2.53
N VAL A 22 6.99 1.92 1.34
CA VAL A 22 6.47 2.89 0.37
C VAL A 22 5.26 3.65 0.92
N PHE A 23 4.36 2.96 1.60
CA PHE A 23 3.16 3.56 2.17
C PHE A 23 3.46 4.45 3.38
N LEU A 24 4.41 4.04 4.23
CA LEU A 24 4.86 4.85 5.36
C LEU A 24 5.46 6.18 4.88
N PHE A 25 6.41 6.11 3.95
CA PHE A 25 7.04 7.32 3.41
C PHE A 25 6.04 8.20 2.67
N SER A 26 5.15 7.63 1.86
CA SER A 26 4.10 8.38 1.17
C SER A 26 3.12 9.02 2.15
N GLY A 27 2.69 8.30 3.18
CA GLY A 27 1.79 8.83 4.20
C GLY A 27 2.43 9.93 5.04
N LEU A 28 3.70 9.79 5.42
CA LEU A 28 4.45 10.84 6.11
C LEU A 28 4.64 12.08 5.23
N ALA A 29 4.96 11.90 3.94
CA ALA A 29 5.09 13.01 3.00
C ALA A 29 3.79 13.82 2.89
N LYS A 30 2.61 13.18 2.95
CA LYS A 30 1.32 13.86 2.96
C LYS A 30 1.15 14.83 4.14
N LEU A 31 1.80 14.57 5.25
CA LEU A 31 1.74 15.40 6.45
C LEU A 31 2.89 16.41 6.52
N LEU A 32 4.12 15.99 6.15
CA LEU A 32 5.33 16.81 6.31
C LEU A 32 5.51 17.80 5.16
N ALA A 33 5.11 17.43 3.93
CA ALA A 33 5.13 18.28 2.75
C ALA A 33 3.70 18.73 2.38
N TRP A 34 3.01 19.32 3.34
CA TRP A 34 1.58 19.62 3.29
C TRP A 34 1.16 20.38 2.03
N ASP A 35 1.79 21.51 1.75
CA ASP A 35 1.40 22.39 0.63
C ASP A 35 1.55 21.68 -0.72
N ASN A 36 2.67 20.96 -0.91
CA ASN A 36 2.90 20.18 -2.13
C ASN A 36 1.87 19.06 -2.27
N SER A 37 1.58 18.36 -1.18
CA SER A 37 0.62 17.24 -1.20
C SER A 37 -0.81 17.70 -1.44
N VAL A 38 -1.21 18.84 -0.90
CA VAL A 38 -2.51 19.44 -1.19
C VAL A 38 -2.59 19.90 -2.65
N ALA A 39 -1.52 20.48 -3.19
CA ALA A 39 -1.45 20.85 -4.59
C ALA A 39 -1.55 19.64 -5.54
N GLU A 40 -0.96 18.48 -5.17
CA GLU A 40 -1.14 17.22 -5.91
C GLU A 40 -2.60 16.77 -5.95
N MET A 41 -3.32 16.86 -4.81
CA MET A 41 -4.75 16.51 -4.76
C MET A 41 -5.58 17.44 -5.66
N GLN A 42 -5.26 18.73 -5.64
CA GLN A 42 -5.92 19.71 -6.50
C GLN A 42 -5.64 19.44 -7.98
N ALA A 43 -4.40 19.15 -8.35
CA ALA A 43 -4.01 18.80 -9.71
C ALA A 43 -4.70 17.50 -10.21
N ALA A 44 -4.97 16.56 -9.30
CA ALA A 44 -5.75 15.35 -9.58
C ALA A 44 -7.27 15.60 -9.66
N GLY A 45 -7.74 16.85 -9.51
CA GLY A 45 -9.15 17.22 -9.58
C GLY A 45 -9.96 16.87 -8.33
N LEU A 46 -9.30 16.55 -7.22
CA LEU A 46 -9.95 16.16 -5.96
C LEU A 46 -10.31 17.41 -5.13
N GLN A 47 -11.61 17.56 -4.82
CA GLN A 47 -12.12 18.73 -4.08
C GLN A 47 -12.96 18.28 -2.87
N PRO A 48 -12.76 18.83 -1.66
CA PRO A 48 -11.69 19.76 -1.25
C PRO A 48 -10.33 19.05 -1.09
N PRO A 49 -9.22 19.60 -1.61
CA PRO A 49 -7.95 18.88 -1.72
C PRO A 49 -7.32 18.54 -0.36
N ALA A 50 -7.46 19.41 0.65
CA ALA A 50 -6.97 19.16 2.00
C ALA A 50 -7.64 17.92 2.65
N LEU A 51 -8.94 17.73 2.42
CA LEU A 51 -9.66 16.56 2.95
C LEU A 51 -9.14 15.26 2.31
N PHE A 52 -8.95 15.25 1.00
CA PHE A 52 -8.41 14.07 0.30
C PHE A 52 -6.96 13.80 0.68
N ASN A 53 -6.16 14.85 0.98
CA ASN A 53 -4.81 14.69 1.47
C ASN A 53 -4.79 14.00 2.85
N ILE A 54 -5.63 14.46 3.79
CA ILE A 54 -5.78 13.84 5.11
C ILE A 54 -6.28 12.39 4.99
N ALA A 55 -7.31 12.14 4.20
CA ALA A 55 -7.85 10.81 3.99
C ALA A 55 -6.78 9.85 3.42
N SER A 56 -6.00 10.32 2.45
CA SER A 56 -4.87 9.57 1.90
C SER A 56 -3.82 9.25 2.96
N ALA A 57 -3.43 10.24 3.78
CA ALA A 57 -2.47 10.04 4.87
C ALA A 57 -2.98 8.99 5.88
N VAL A 58 -4.26 9.05 6.27
CA VAL A 58 -4.89 8.10 7.19
C VAL A 58 -4.86 6.68 6.63
N VAL A 59 -5.23 6.49 5.37
CA VAL A 59 -5.21 5.18 4.71
C VAL A 59 -3.79 4.63 4.60
N LEU A 60 -2.84 5.45 4.15
CA LEU A 60 -1.45 5.07 3.96
C LEU A 60 -0.77 4.68 5.29
N LEU A 61 -0.90 5.52 6.31
CA LEU A 61 -0.28 5.29 7.63
C LEU A 61 -1.02 4.19 8.40
N GLY A 62 -2.35 4.20 8.40
CA GLY A 62 -3.15 3.17 9.06
C GLY A 62 -2.95 1.78 8.45
N GLY A 63 -2.96 1.69 7.12
CA GLY A 63 -2.67 0.44 6.41
C GLY A 63 -1.25 -0.07 6.66
N SER A 64 -0.26 0.83 6.67
CA SER A 64 1.13 0.49 7.01
C SER A 64 1.25 -0.05 8.44
N LEU A 65 0.55 0.55 9.38
CA LEU A 65 0.53 0.10 10.76
C LEU A 65 -0.07 -1.31 10.89
N CYS A 66 -1.16 -1.59 10.18
CA CYS A 66 -1.75 -2.94 10.10
C CYS A 66 -0.75 -3.96 9.54
N LEU A 67 -0.01 -3.61 8.48
CA LEU A 67 1.04 -4.45 7.92
C LEU A 67 2.15 -4.73 8.94
N LEU A 68 2.67 -3.69 9.62
CA LEU A 68 3.79 -3.83 10.55
C LEU A 68 3.43 -4.63 11.80
N LEU A 69 2.24 -4.40 12.35
CA LEU A 69 1.78 -5.05 13.58
C LEU A 69 1.23 -6.47 13.35
N ASP A 70 1.01 -6.89 12.09
CA ASP A 70 0.33 -8.15 11.74
C ASP A 70 -1.08 -8.27 12.39
N ARG A 71 -1.70 -7.12 12.61
CA ARG A 71 -3.05 -7.03 13.19
C ARG A 71 -3.99 -6.40 12.18
N LEU A 72 -5.16 -7.06 11.99
CA LEU A 72 -6.12 -6.65 10.96
C LEU A 72 -5.46 -6.49 9.57
N LEU A 73 -4.46 -7.31 9.29
CA LEU A 73 -3.64 -7.20 8.08
C LEU A 73 -4.50 -7.30 6.81
N TRP A 74 -5.53 -8.15 6.82
CA TRP A 74 -6.49 -8.27 5.71
C TRP A 74 -7.21 -6.94 5.42
N LEU A 75 -7.55 -6.17 6.47
CA LEU A 75 -8.20 -4.87 6.33
C LEU A 75 -7.21 -3.82 5.84
N GLY A 76 -6.02 -3.76 6.45
CA GLY A 76 -4.97 -2.81 6.05
C GLY A 76 -4.50 -3.04 4.62
N SER A 77 -4.21 -4.30 4.25
CA SER A 77 -3.80 -4.63 2.88
C SER A 77 -4.92 -4.39 1.86
N GLY A 78 -6.17 -4.67 2.23
CA GLY A 78 -7.33 -4.37 1.39
C GLY A 78 -7.52 -2.88 1.14
N ALA A 79 -7.44 -2.05 2.19
CA ALA A 79 -7.55 -0.60 2.09
C ALA A 79 -6.41 0.00 1.23
N LEU A 80 -5.16 -0.46 1.43
CA LEU A 80 -4.02 -0.03 0.63
C LEU A 80 -4.14 -0.49 -0.83
N ALA A 81 -4.64 -1.70 -1.09
CA ALA A 81 -4.85 -2.19 -2.45
C ALA A 81 -5.91 -1.35 -3.19
N VAL A 82 -7.03 -1.05 -2.54
CA VAL A 82 -8.06 -0.16 -3.10
C VAL A 82 -7.49 1.23 -3.36
N PHE A 83 -6.72 1.79 -2.40
CA PHE A 83 -6.07 3.08 -2.56
C PHE A 83 -5.14 3.10 -3.79
N MET A 84 -4.30 2.06 -3.97
CA MET A 84 -3.41 1.93 -5.12
C MET A 84 -4.17 1.86 -6.45
N LEU A 85 -5.27 1.10 -6.51
CA LEU A 85 -6.10 1.02 -7.71
C LEU A 85 -6.76 2.37 -8.04
N LEU A 86 -7.26 3.09 -7.03
CA LEU A 86 -7.80 4.44 -7.22
C LEU A 86 -6.72 5.42 -7.70
N THR A 87 -5.50 5.32 -7.18
CA THR A 87 -4.38 6.17 -7.63
C THR A 87 -4.04 5.93 -9.09
N ILE A 88 -4.12 4.69 -9.59
CA ILE A 88 -3.94 4.42 -11.04
C ILE A 88 -5.00 5.16 -11.86
N VAL A 89 -6.26 5.06 -11.45
CA VAL A 89 -7.39 5.61 -12.22
C VAL A 89 -7.46 7.13 -12.16
N ILE A 90 -7.02 7.73 -11.03
CA ILE A 90 -7.16 9.18 -10.80
C ILE A 90 -5.88 9.94 -11.17
N VAL A 91 -4.70 9.39 -10.82
CA VAL A 91 -3.41 10.09 -10.94
C VAL A 91 -2.57 9.58 -12.10
N HIS A 92 -2.43 8.26 -12.22
CA HIS A 92 -1.58 7.62 -13.24
C HIS A 92 -2.36 7.29 -14.52
N THR A 93 -3.08 8.28 -15.05
CA THR A 93 -3.92 8.20 -16.25
C THR A 93 -3.09 8.17 -17.53
N PHE A 94 -2.26 7.12 -17.73
CA PHE A 94 -1.37 7.01 -18.89
C PHE A 94 -2.10 7.02 -20.24
N TRP A 95 -3.39 6.67 -20.28
CA TRP A 95 -4.22 6.70 -21.48
C TRP A 95 -4.61 8.12 -21.93
N THR A 96 -4.41 9.14 -21.08
CA THR A 96 -4.69 10.54 -21.41
C THR A 96 -3.41 11.34 -21.67
N LYS A 97 -2.23 10.72 -21.51
CA LYS A 97 -0.92 11.37 -21.61
C LYS A 97 -0.19 10.93 -22.88
N HIS A 98 0.87 11.67 -23.26
CA HIS A 98 1.66 11.37 -24.45
C HIS A 98 3.16 11.42 -24.16
N GLY A 99 3.97 10.73 -24.97
CA GLY A 99 5.43 10.75 -24.89
C GLY A 99 5.98 10.24 -23.56
N ALA A 100 6.95 10.94 -22.99
CA ALA A 100 7.63 10.54 -21.75
C ALA A 100 6.69 10.49 -20.53
N GLU A 101 5.72 11.40 -20.46
CA GLU A 101 4.74 11.40 -19.35
C GLU A 101 3.83 10.17 -19.39
N GLN A 102 3.44 9.72 -20.58
CA GLN A 102 2.66 8.50 -20.75
C GLN A 102 3.44 7.30 -20.26
N GLN A 103 4.71 7.16 -20.68
CA GLN A 103 5.56 6.05 -20.26
C GLN A 103 5.74 6.03 -18.74
N LEU A 104 6.03 7.18 -18.14
CA LEU A 104 6.22 7.28 -16.69
C LEU A 104 4.94 6.90 -15.92
N ALA A 105 3.79 7.43 -16.34
CA ALA A 105 2.50 7.10 -15.72
C ALA A 105 2.15 5.61 -15.88
N MET A 106 2.47 5.01 -17.02
CA MET A 106 2.29 3.57 -17.26
C MET A 106 3.18 2.74 -16.34
N PHE A 107 4.46 3.11 -16.17
CA PHE A 107 5.34 2.40 -15.24
C PHE A 107 4.84 2.47 -13.80
N PHE A 108 4.39 3.63 -13.33
CA PHE A 108 3.78 3.73 -12.01
C PHE A 108 2.51 2.90 -11.88
N ALA A 109 1.66 2.85 -12.90
CA ALA A 109 0.47 2.00 -12.88
C ALA A 109 0.83 0.51 -12.77
N LEU A 110 1.83 0.04 -13.52
CA LEU A 110 2.32 -1.35 -13.45
C LEU A 110 2.96 -1.67 -12.10
N GLU A 111 3.73 -0.73 -11.54
CA GLU A 111 4.33 -0.85 -10.22
C GLU A 111 3.24 -0.96 -9.14
N HIS A 112 2.21 -0.12 -9.20
CA HIS A 112 1.06 -0.18 -8.31
C HIS A 112 0.33 -1.53 -8.38
N LEU A 113 0.11 -2.07 -9.58
CA LEU A 113 -0.47 -3.40 -9.76
C LEU A 113 0.39 -4.50 -9.14
N SER A 114 1.71 -4.41 -9.25
CA SER A 114 2.64 -5.36 -8.62
C SER A 114 2.56 -5.30 -7.10
N VAL A 115 2.48 -4.10 -6.54
CA VAL A 115 2.30 -3.89 -5.09
C VAL A 115 0.95 -4.41 -4.61
N VAL A 116 -0.14 -4.21 -5.37
CA VAL A 116 -1.45 -4.80 -5.09
C VAL A 116 -1.36 -6.32 -5.00
N GLY A 117 -0.66 -6.97 -5.93
CA GLY A 117 -0.39 -8.40 -5.87
C GLY A 117 0.33 -8.81 -4.57
N GLY A 118 1.36 -8.05 -4.17
CA GLY A 118 2.06 -8.24 -2.90
C GLY A 118 1.16 -8.09 -1.67
N LEU A 119 0.26 -7.10 -1.66
CA LEU A 119 -0.71 -6.88 -0.59
C LEU A 119 -1.70 -8.04 -0.46
N ILE A 120 -2.20 -8.56 -1.58
CA ILE A 120 -3.08 -9.73 -1.61
C ILE A 120 -2.34 -10.95 -1.04
N CYS A 121 -1.11 -11.22 -1.50
CA CYS A 121 -0.28 -12.32 -0.97
C CYS A 121 -0.03 -12.18 0.54
N ALA A 122 0.25 -10.98 1.02
CA ALA A 122 0.44 -10.72 2.45
C ALA A 122 -0.83 -11.00 3.27
N GLY A 123 -2.01 -10.60 2.76
CA GLY A 123 -3.30 -10.89 3.39
C GLY A 123 -3.57 -12.41 3.50
N ILE A 124 -3.35 -13.14 2.41
CA ILE A 124 -3.51 -14.61 2.37
C ILE A 124 -2.53 -15.29 3.33
N ALA A 125 -1.24 -14.89 3.30
CA ALA A 125 -0.21 -15.46 4.14
C ALA A 125 -0.48 -15.23 5.63
N SER A 126 -0.91 -14.02 6.02
CA SER A 126 -1.27 -13.70 7.41
C SER A 126 -2.43 -14.59 7.89
N HIS A 127 -3.46 -14.76 7.08
CA HIS A 127 -4.58 -15.62 7.40
C HIS A 127 -4.15 -17.09 7.59
N ALA A 128 -3.36 -17.64 6.67
CA ALA A 128 -2.85 -19.01 6.76
C ALA A 128 -1.98 -19.25 8.01
N ARG A 129 -1.13 -18.27 8.38
CA ARG A 129 -0.30 -18.32 9.57
C ARG A 129 -1.14 -18.28 10.86
N ALA A 130 -2.21 -17.49 10.90
CA ALA A 130 -3.12 -17.44 12.02
C ALA A 130 -3.83 -18.79 12.25
N GLN A 131 -4.29 -19.45 11.18
CA GLN A 131 -4.90 -20.78 11.25
C GLN A 131 -3.91 -21.85 11.77
N LYS A 132 -2.66 -21.86 11.27
CA LYS A 132 -1.62 -22.79 11.70
C LYS A 132 -1.34 -22.66 13.21
N ASN A 133 -1.26 -21.43 13.73
CA ASN A 133 -1.05 -21.17 15.15
C ASN A 133 -2.21 -21.63 16.02
N SER A 134 -3.45 -21.47 15.55
CA SER A 134 -4.65 -21.91 16.28
C SER A 134 -4.77 -23.43 16.35
N SER A 135 -4.34 -24.15 15.32
CA SER A 135 -4.37 -25.63 15.30
C SER A 135 -3.26 -26.26 16.16
N SER A 136 -2.13 -25.58 16.34
CA SER A 136 -1.02 -26.05 17.17
C SER A 136 -1.27 -25.89 18.68
N ASN A 137 -2.24 -25.07 19.08
CA ASN A 137 -2.60 -24.82 20.49
C ASN A 137 -3.78 -25.67 20.99
N ARG A 138 -4.30 -26.57 20.15
CA ARG A 138 -5.34 -27.55 20.52
C ARG A 138 -4.75 -28.93 20.67
#